data_e5663bc764aec6d52e83b524fadc27bd
#
_entry.id   e5663bc764aec6d52e83b524fadc27bd
#
_cell.length_a   1.000
_cell.length_b   1.000
_cell.length_c   1.000
_cell.angle_alpha   90.00
_cell.angle_beta   90.00
_cell.angle_gamma   90.00
#
_symmetry.space_group_name_H-M   'P 1'
#
loop_
_entity.id
_entity.type
_entity.pdbx_description
1 polymer ?
#
loop_
_entity_poly.entity_id
_entity_poly.type
_entity_poly.pdbx_seq_one_letter_code
_entity_poly.pdbx_strand_id
1 'polypeptide(L)'
;MLCNIINIAALVVFGVGLPLLICLNNIHILQQNSYRNSRYRRWFSLKNYLSTFKWTRKQKLPLVYTPRVKRLIATCVILIIIIQAGIVLLTQNMYCGYLLTAFAFLIVQAANILNAPIEKSIAQGYYNDAKRILESMPNLTIVAVTGSYGKTSTKHYLHKILSEKFITLMTPGSFNTTLGVVRTIREHLKPYHQVFIVEMGAKQVGDIEEICKLVNPSIGIITAVAEQHMETFHSLENVLKTKFELAESLPADGLLAINNDFPAIAENHRQYKCRTIRYSQTQADVHLRNISYSSSGTKFEVVAKDWSIELQTSLVGKYNLSNLTASVIVAKELGLTDQQIKIGVSRVEQVEHRLSIKRQPSGITVIDDAFNSNPYGAQMALDVLSGFPSKRIVVTPGMIELGDKQFEENKKFGAQIARSADIAIVVNKVNADAITEGLREGGMDNSKIMVAKNLFEATTILNKISAAGDTILYENDLPDMFK
;
A
#
# COMPACT_ATOMS: atom_id res chain seq x y z
N MET A 1 -22.00 -34.85 -43.21
CA MET A 1 -22.04 -34.94 -41.73
C MET A 1 -20.69 -34.59 -41.11
N LEU A 2 -19.59 -35.24 -41.50
CA LEU A 2 -18.22 -34.98 -40.97
C LEU A 2 -17.76 -33.54 -41.15
N CYS A 3 -18.00 -32.94 -42.31
CA CYS A 3 -17.61 -31.56 -42.63
C CYS A 3 -18.33 -30.51 -41.73
N ASN A 4 -19.60 -30.75 -41.38
CA ASN A 4 -20.34 -29.90 -40.45
C ASN A 4 -19.84 -30.03 -39.02
N ILE A 5 -19.42 -31.24 -38.58
CA ILE A 5 -18.84 -31.45 -37.26
C ILE A 5 -17.48 -30.73 -37.15
N ILE A 6 -16.63 -30.83 -38.18
CA ILE A 6 -15.34 -30.14 -38.24
C ILE A 6 -15.53 -28.62 -38.21
N ASN A 7 -16.47 -28.08 -38.96
CA ASN A 7 -16.78 -26.67 -38.98
C ASN A 7 -17.32 -26.15 -37.64
N ILE A 8 -18.19 -26.92 -36.96
CA ILE A 8 -18.67 -26.57 -35.62
C ILE A 8 -17.53 -26.62 -34.60
N ALA A 9 -16.67 -27.65 -34.65
CA ALA A 9 -15.52 -27.75 -33.76
C ALA A 9 -14.54 -26.58 -34.00
N ALA A 10 -14.27 -26.20 -35.24
CA ALA A 10 -13.44 -25.04 -35.57
C ALA A 10 -14.06 -23.73 -35.09
N LEU A 11 -15.38 -23.56 -35.24
CA LEU A 11 -16.09 -22.38 -34.71
C LEU A 11 -15.95 -22.27 -33.19
N VAL A 12 -16.13 -23.37 -32.47
CA VAL A 12 -16.00 -23.39 -31.00
C VAL A 12 -14.58 -23.09 -30.58
N VAL A 13 -13.59 -23.73 -31.19
CA VAL A 13 -12.18 -23.56 -30.80
C VAL A 13 -11.63 -22.19 -31.20
N PHE A 14 -11.81 -21.78 -32.44
CA PHE A 14 -11.22 -20.54 -32.97
C PHE A 14 -12.12 -19.32 -32.81
N GLY A 15 -13.44 -19.48 -32.87
CA GLY A 15 -14.38 -18.39 -32.73
C GLY A 15 -14.68 -17.99 -31.30
N VAL A 16 -14.65 -18.95 -30.36
CA VAL A 16 -14.96 -18.67 -28.94
C VAL A 16 -13.77 -18.99 -28.03
N GLY A 17 -13.15 -20.17 -28.17
CA GLY A 17 -12.12 -20.63 -27.25
C GLY A 17 -10.86 -19.75 -27.25
N LEU A 18 -10.31 -19.47 -28.42
CA LEU A 18 -9.11 -18.65 -28.54
C LEU A 18 -9.33 -17.19 -28.08
N PRO A 19 -10.40 -16.47 -28.52
CA PRO A 19 -10.70 -15.14 -27.95
C PRO A 19 -10.87 -15.15 -26.45
N LEU A 20 -11.55 -16.16 -25.88
CA LEU A 20 -11.72 -16.30 -24.43
C LEU A 20 -10.41 -16.46 -23.70
N LEU A 21 -9.49 -17.26 -24.21
CA LEU A 21 -8.16 -17.45 -23.61
C LEU A 21 -7.37 -16.13 -23.54
N ILE A 22 -7.43 -15.31 -24.59
CA ILE A 22 -6.81 -13.98 -24.55
C ILE A 22 -7.56 -13.05 -23.61
N CYS A 23 -8.90 -13.16 -23.53
CA CYS A 23 -9.68 -12.41 -22.53
C CYS A 23 -9.26 -12.78 -21.10
N LEU A 24 -8.96 -14.03 -20.77
CA LEU A 24 -8.49 -14.43 -19.42
C LEU A 24 -7.21 -13.70 -19.03
N ASN A 25 -6.23 -13.60 -19.94
CA ASN A 25 -5.02 -12.83 -19.69
C ASN A 25 -5.33 -11.33 -19.47
N ASN A 26 -6.26 -10.78 -20.23
CA ASN A 26 -6.70 -9.39 -20.11
C ASN A 26 -7.52 -9.15 -18.82
N ILE A 27 -8.35 -10.11 -18.40
CA ILE A 27 -9.06 -10.09 -17.11
C ILE A 27 -8.06 -10.08 -15.96
N HIS A 28 -6.98 -10.84 -16.07
CA HIS A 28 -5.91 -10.83 -15.07
C HIS A 28 -5.27 -9.44 -14.93
N ILE A 29 -4.93 -8.79 -16.05
CA ILE A 29 -4.42 -7.41 -16.05
C ILE A 29 -5.46 -6.45 -15.43
N LEU A 30 -6.74 -6.60 -15.77
CA LEU A 30 -7.81 -5.80 -15.20
C LEU A 30 -7.94 -6.02 -13.67
N GLN A 31 -7.79 -7.26 -13.19
CA GLN A 31 -7.78 -7.59 -11.77
C GLN A 31 -6.61 -6.91 -11.04
N GLN A 32 -5.39 -6.97 -11.59
CA GLN A 32 -4.21 -6.28 -11.05
C GLN A 32 -4.40 -4.75 -11.02
N ASN A 33 -5.18 -4.19 -11.94
CA ASN A 33 -5.55 -2.78 -11.99
C ASN A 33 -6.78 -2.44 -11.13
N SER A 34 -7.16 -3.31 -10.18
CA SER A 34 -8.32 -3.14 -9.29
C SER A 34 -9.63 -2.86 -10.05
N TYR A 35 -9.78 -3.46 -11.24
CA TYR A 35 -10.92 -3.30 -12.15
C TYR A 35 -11.20 -1.87 -12.61
N ARG A 36 -10.22 -0.95 -12.52
CA ARG A 36 -10.34 0.44 -12.98
C ARG A 36 -10.04 0.54 -14.48
N ASN A 37 -11.06 0.87 -15.27
CA ASN A 37 -10.93 1.01 -16.73
C ASN A 37 -9.90 2.07 -17.15
N SER A 38 -9.75 3.16 -16.39
CA SER A 38 -8.74 4.20 -16.66
C SER A 38 -7.31 3.65 -16.57
N ARG A 39 -7.00 2.88 -15.53
CA ARG A 39 -5.69 2.23 -15.35
C ARG A 39 -5.47 1.13 -16.38
N TYR A 40 -6.51 0.35 -16.68
CA TYR A 40 -6.45 -0.69 -17.70
C TYR A 40 -6.17 -0.10 -19.08
N ARG A 41 -6.78 1.05 -19.43
CA ARG A 41 -6.48 1.78 -20.69
C ARG A 41 -5.05 2.31 -20.74
N ARG A 42 -4.51 2.87 -19.66
CA ARG A 42 -3.11 3.34 -19.60
C ARG A 42 -2.12 2.20 -19.79
N TRP A 43 -2.43 1.02 -19.28
CA TRP A 43 -1.61 -0.15 -19.50
C TRP A 43 -1.56 -0.56 -20.97
N PHE A 44 -2.62 -0.27 -21.74
CA PHE A 44 -2.71 -0.67 -23.14
C PHE A 44 -1.64 0.03 -23.99
N SER A 45 -0.78 -0.76 -24.56
CA SER A 45 0.09 -0.43 -25.69
C SER A 45 0.17 -1.67 -26.57
N LEU A 46 0.49 -1.50 -27.84
CA LEU A 46 0.61 -2.64 -28.76
C LEU A 46 1.59 -3.70 -28.22
N LYS A 47 2.74 -3.27 -27.70
CA LYS A 47 3.74 -4.14 -27.09
C LYS A 47 3.18 -4.90 -25.87
N ASN A 48 2.49 -4.22 -24.97
CA ASN A 48 1.90 -4.83 -23.78
C ASN A 48 0.78 -5.79 -24.17
N TYR A 49 -0.08 -5.39 -25.12
CA TYR A 49 -1.16 -6.25 -25.60
C TYR A 49 -0.64 -7.53 -26.26
N LEU A 50 0.37 -7.43 -27.14
CA LEU A 50 1.00 -8.60 -27.75
C LEU A 50 1.62 -9.54 -26.70
N SER A 51 2.01 -9.00 -25.53
CA SER A 51 2.50 -9.85 -24.42
C SER A 51 1.42 -10.74 -23.81
N THR A 52 0.13 -10.41 -23.97
CA THR A 52 -0.99 -11.24 -23.46
C THR A 52 -1.19 -12.54 -24.26
N PHE A 53 -0.61 -12.63 -25.46
CA PHE A 53 -0.61 -13.84 -26.28
C PHE A 53 0.49 -14.83 -25.86
N LYS A 54 1.40 -14.44 -24.97
CA LYS A 54 2.47 -15.36 -24.48
C LYS A 54 1.93 -16.21 -23.34
N TRP A 55 1.86 -17.51 -23.55
CA TRP A 55 1.40 -18.51 -22.58
C TRP A 55 2.33 -18.71 -21.38
N THR A 56 3.59 -18.33 -21.50
CA THR A 56 4.66 -18.60 -20.53
C THR A 56 5.00 -17.41 -19.64
N ARG A 57 4.15 -16.39 -19.58
CA ARG A 57 4.41 -15.23 -18.72
C ARG A 57 4.37 -15.61 -17.25
N LYS A 58 5.55 -15.75 -16.61
CA LYS A 58 5.64 -15.91 -15.15
C LYS A 58 5.15 -14.62 -14.50
N GLN A 59 4.07 -14.69 -13.75
CA GLN A 59 3.50 -13.57 -13.01
C GLN A 59 3.70 -13.82 -11.52
N LYS A 60 3.96 -12.77 -10.74
CA LYS A 60 4.10 -12.88 -9.27
C LYS A 60 2.81 -13.39 -8.63
N LEU A 61 1.67 -12.89 -9.07
CA LEU A 61 0.36 -13.23 -8.55
C LEU A 61 -0.49 -13.88 -9.65
N PRO A 62 -0.99 -15.10 -9.47
CA PRO A 62 -1.87 -15.74 -10.44
C PRO A 62 -3.24 -15.06 -10.48
N LEU A 63 -4.02 -15.30 -11.58
CA LEU A 63 -5.42 -14.89 -11.65
C LEU A 63 -6.23 -15.60 -10.55
N VAL A 64 -6.88 -14.81 -9.71
CA VAL A 64 -7.76 -15.33 -8.65
C VAL A 64 -9.19 -15.37 -9.16
N TYR A 65 -9.79 -16.58 -9.25
CA TYR A 65 -11.15 -16.80 -9.74
C TYR A 65 -12.22 -16.41 -8.71
N THR A 66 -12.29 -15.12 -8.41
CA THR A 66 -13.35 -14.56 -7.55
C THR A 66 -14.73 -14.63 -8.21
N PRO A 67 -15.86 -14.51 -7.46
CA PRO A 67 -17.19 -14.38 -8.05
C PRO A 67 -17.29 -13.27 -9.10
N ARG A 68 -16.58 -12.15 -8.91
CA ARG A 68 -16.48 -11.05 -9.88
C ARG A 68 -15.79 -11.49 -11.17
N VAL A 69 -14.67 -12.20 -11.08
CA VAL A 69 -13.97 -12.74 -12.26
C VAL A 69 -14.85 -13.73 -13.01
N LYS A 70 -15.58 -14.61 -12.29
CA LYS A 70 -16.51 -15.55 -12.93
C LYS A 70 -17.62 -14.83 -13.70
N ARG A 71 -18.19 -13.75 -13.15
CA ARG A 71 -19.18 -12.91 -13.87
C ARG A 71 -18.57 -12.25 -15.11
N LEU A 72 -17.33 -11.70 -14.97
CA LEU A 72 -16.62 -11.13 -16.13
C LEU A 72 -16.40 -12.15 -17.24
N ILE A 73 -15.96 -13.37 -16.90
CA ILE A 73 -15.79 -14.46 -17.87
C ILE A 73 -17.10 -14.77 -18.55
N ALA A 74 -18.20 -14.91 -17.80
CA ALA A 74 -19.52 -15.18 -18.37
C ALA A 74 -19.97 -14.06 -19.33
N THR A 75 -19.80 -12.81 -18.95
CA THR A 75 -20.12 -11.66 -19.81
C THR A 75 -19.23 -11.62 -21.06
N CYS A 76 -17.92 -11.91 -20.93
CA CYS A 76 -17.04 -12.03 -22.11
C CYS A 76 -17.49 -13.15 -23.06
N VAL A 77 -17.87 -14.31 -22.55
CA VAL A 77 -18.40 -15.41 -23.37
C VAL A 77 -19.65 -14.97 -24.13
N ILE A 78 -20.61 -14.35 -23.44
CA ILE A 78 -21.85 -13.84 -24.05
C ILE A 78 -21.54 -12.83 -25.15
N LEU A 79 -20.66 -11.85 -24.88
CA LEU A 79 -20.25 -10.85 -25.87
C LEU A 79 -19.57 -11.48 -27.08
N ILE A 80 -18.67 -12.44 -26.87
CA ILE A 80 -17.98 -13.15 -27.96
C ILE A 80 -19.00 -13.87 -28.83
N ILE A 81 -19.97 -14.60 -28.24
CA ILE A 81 -21.00 -15.33 -28.98
C ILE A 81 -21.88 -14.38 -29.78
N ILE A 82 -22.35 -13.27 -29.19
CA ILE A 82 -23.19 -12.27 -29.87
C ILE A 82 -22.45 -11.65 -31.06
N ILE A 83 -21.18 -11.20 -30.82
CA ILE A 83 -20.38 -10.58 -31.89
C ILE A 83 -20.06 -11.60 -32.97
N GLN A 84 -19.71 -12.84 -32.59
CA GLN A 84 -19.46 -13.92 -33.54
C GLN A 84 -20.69 -14.22 -34.41
N ALA A 85 -21.87 -14.31 -33.80
CA ALA A 85 -23.11 -14.52 -34.53
C ALA A 85 -23.38 -13.36 -35.55
N GLY A 86 -23.17 -12.10 -35.11
CA GLY A 86 -23.25 -10.94 -35.99
C GLY A 86 -22.28 -10.99 -37.18
N ILE A 87 -21.00 -11.36 -36.91
CA ILE A 87 -19.98 -11.51 -37.96
C ILE A 87 -20.40 -12.60 -38.97
N VAL A 88 -20.87 -13.75 -38.51
CA VAL A 88 -21.27 -14.86 -39.36
C VAL A 88 -22.49 -14.43 -40.24
N LEU A 89 -23.44 -13.75 -39.66
CA LEU A 89 -24.63 -13.24 -40.41
C LEU A 89 -24.26 -12.22 -41.51
N LEU A 90 -23.29 -11.35 -41.20
CA LEU A 90 -22.87 -10.30 -42.15
C LEU A 90 -21.91 -10.82 -43.22
N THR A 91 -20.96 -11.68 -42.86
CA THR A 91 -19.89 -12.10 -43.76
C THR A 91 -20.13 -13.47 -44.40
N GLN A 92 -21.13 -14.21 -43.95
CA GLN A 92 -21.40 -15.61 -44.30
C GLN A 92 -20.14 -16.52 -44.07
N ASN A 93 -19.18 -16.03 -43.29
CA ASN A 93 -17.92 -16.71 -43.05
C ASN A 93 -17.69 -16.89 -41.53
N MET A 94 -17.77 -18.14 -41.05
CA MET A 94 -17.62 -18.48 -39.65
C MET A 94 -16.17 -18.31 -39.13
N TYR A 95 -15.18 -18.28 -40.01
CA TYR A 95 -13.77 -18.17 -39.60
C TYR A 95 -13.35 -16.72 -39.30
N CYS A 96 -14.13 -15.72 -39.71
CA CYS A 96 -13.82 -14.32 -39.39
C CYS A 96 -13.83 -14.03 -37.88
N GLY A 97 -14.43 -14.91 -37.06
CA GLY A 97 -14.50 -14.73 -35.60
C GLY A 97 -13.17 -14.82 -34.88
N TYR A 98 -12.13 -15.45 -35.46
CA TYR A 98 -10.80 -15.43 -34.85
C TYR A 98 -10.23 -14.01 -34.73
N LEU A 99 -10.71 -13.06 -35.57
CA LEU A 99 -10.34 -11.64 -35.48
C LEU A 99 -10.71 -11.04 -34.11
N LEU A 100 -11.70 -11.62 -33.38
CA LEU A 100 -12.06 -11.18 -32.03
C LEU A 100 -10.89 -11.28 -31.04
N THR A 101 -9.91 -12.14 -31.31
CA THR A 101 -8.68 -12.21 -30.48
C THR A 101 -7.95 -10.87 -30.46
N ALA A 102 -7.95 -10.14 -31.59
CA ALA A 102 -7.33 -8.81 -31.69
C ALA A 102 -8.07 -7.74 -30.87
N PHE A 103 -9.34 -7.99 -30.52
CA PHE A 103 -10.21 -7.07 -29.79
C PHE A 103 -10.49 -7.51 -28.34
N ALA A 104 -9.81 -8.55 -27.84
CA ALA A 104 -10.04 -9.09 -26.50
C ALA A 104 -9.91 -8.01 -25.40
N PHE A 105 -9.02 -7.03 -25.57
CA PHE A 105 -8.88 -5.88 -24.67
C PHE A 105 -10.19 -5.08 -24.57
N LEU A 106 -10.83 -4.78 -25.73
CA LEU A 106 -12.10 -4.03 -25.77
C LEU A 106 -13.25 -4.87 -25.23
N ILE A 107 -13.31 -6.18 -25.52
CA ILE A 107 -14.32 -7.11 -25.00
C ILE A 107 -14.28 -7.14 -23.46
N VAL A 108 -13.09 -7.27 -22.87
CA VAL A 108 -12.93 -7.27 -21.41
C VAL A 108 -13.31 -5.91 -20.79
N GLN A 109 -12.97 -4.80 -21.47
CA GLN A 109 -13.37 -3.48 -21.02
C GLN A 109 -14.89 -3.29 -21.08
N ALA A 110 -15.53 -3.70 -22.17
CA ALA A 110 -16.99 -3.67 -22.32
C ALA A 110 -17.68 -4.53 -21.26
N ALA A 111 -17.18 -5.76 -21.04
CA ALA A 111 -17.70 -6.65 -20.00
C ALA A 111 -17.61 -6.03 -18.60
N ASN A 112 -16.50 -5.35 -18.28
CA ASN A 112 -16.34 -4.67 -17.00
C ASN A 112 -17.31 -3.49 -16.84
N ILE A 113 -17.59 -2.75 -17.92
CA ILE A 113 -18.57 -1.64 -17.93
C ILE A 113 -19.99 -2.20 -17.75
N LEU A 114 -20.36 -3.24 -18.48
CA LEU A 114 -21.68 -3.87 -18.39
C LEU A 114 -21.96 -4.46 -17.02
N ASN A 115 -20.93 -5.04 -16.36
CA ASN A 115 -21.06 -5.58 -15.02
C ASN A 115 -21.01 -4.50 -13.91
N ALA A 116 -20.58 -3.27 -14.19
CA ALA A 116 -20.40 -2.23 -13.19
C ALA A 116 -21.64 -1.97 -12.31
N PRO A 117 -22.88 -1.89 -12.82
CA PRO A 117 -24.05 -1.70 -11.96
C PRO A 117 -24.30 -2.89 -11.03
N ILE A 118 -24.10 -4.12 -11.51
CA ILE A 118 -24.25 -5.34 -10.70
C ILE A 118 -23.20 -5.34 -9.59
N GLU A 119 -21.93 -5.06 -9.91
CA GLU A 119 -20.84 -5.02 -8.92
C GLU A 119 -21.06 -3.91 -7.89
N LYS A 120 -21.60 -2.75 -8.30
CA LYS A 120 -21.96 -1.66 -7.39
C LYS A 120 -23.08 -2.07 -6.44
N SER A 121 -24.11 -2.74 -6.93
CA SER A 121 -25.22 -3.25 -6.09
C SER A 121 -24.73 -4.29 -5.08
N ILE A 122 -23.87 -5.22 -5.49
CA ILE A 122 -23.27 -6.22 -4.59
C ILE A 122 -22.41 -5.54 -3.53
N ALA A 123 -21.56 -4.59 -3.91
CA ALA A 123 -20.72 -3.84 -3.00
C ALA A 123 -21.55 -3.05 -1.98
N GLN A 124 -22.66 -2.42 -2.43
CA GLN A 124 -23.60 -1.72 -1.55
C GLN A 124 -24.28 -2.68 -0.57
N GLY A 125 -24.65 -3.88 -1.01
CA GLY A 125 -25.19 -4.92 -0.13
C GLY A 125 -24.20 -5.29 0.99
N TYR A 126 -22.91 -5.48 0.66
CA TYR A 126 -21.87 -5.75 1.65
C TYR A 126 -21.61 -4.58 2.59
N TYR A 127 -21.66 -3.34 2.08
CA TYR A 127 -21.54 -2.13 2.87
C TYR A 127 -22.68 -2.03 3.90
N ASN A 128 -23.93 -2.22 3.47
CA ASN A 128 -25.11 -2.16 4.31
C ASN A 128 -25.09 -3.27 5.39
N ASP A 129 -24.58 -4.45 5.05
CA ASP A 129 -24.41 -5.56 5.99
C ASP A 129 -23.35 -5.22 7.06
N ALA A 130 -22.19 -4.70 6.65
CA ALA A 130 -21.15 -4.25 7.57
C ALA A 130 -21.66 -3.13 8.50
N LYS A 131 -22.44 -2.19 7.98
CA LYS A 131 -23.05 -1.12 8.76
C LYS A 131 -24.00 -1.66 9.84
N ARG A 132 -24.86 -2.64 9.49
CA ARG A 132 -25.76 -3.31 10.47
C ARG A 132 -24.98 -4.02 11.56
N ILE A 133 -23.84 -4.68 11.24
CA ILE A 133 -22.99 -5.32 12.25
C ILE A 133 -22.46 -4.27 13.23
N LEU A 134 -21.96 -3.13 12.73
CA LEU A 134 -21.46 -2.05 13.60
C LEU A 134 -22.58 -1.43 14.46
N GLU A 135 -23.76 -1.19 13.90
CA GLU A 135 -24.93 -0.67 14.62
C GLU A 135 -25.39 -1.62 15.75
N SER A 136 -25.13 -2.92 15.63
CA SER A 136 -25.40 -3.90 16.69
C SER A 136 -24.38 -3.88 17.84
N MET A 137 -23.31 -3.06 17.74
CA MET A 137 -22.20 -2.99 18.70
C MET A 137 -22.00 -1.55 19.22
N PRO A 138 -22.96 -0.96 19.95
CA PRO A 138 -22.93 0.45 20.36
C PRO A 138 -21.76 0.80 21.31
N ASN A 139 -21.21 -0.18 22.02
CA ASN A 139 -20.08 0.01 22.94
C ASN A 139 -18.70 -0.23 22.28
N LEU A 140 -18.66 -0.49 20.97
CA LEU A 140 -17.40 -0.70 20.26
C LEU A 140 -16.69 0.64 20.06
N THR A 141 -15.50 0.78 20.65
CA THR A 141 -14.64 1.94 20.38
C THR A 141 -13.93 1.76 19.04
N ILE A 142 -14.06 2.73 18.15
CA ILE A 142 -13.42 2.68 16.83
C ILE A 142 -12.30 3.73 16.76
N VAL A 143 -11.07 3.24 16.55
CA VAL A 143 -9.86 4.05 16.38
C VAL A 143 -9.44 4.03 14.92
N ALA A 144 -9.48 5.17 14.26
CA ALA A 144 -9.11 5.31 12.86
C ALA A 144 -7.67 5.85 12.71
N VAL A 145 -6.91 5.25 11.79
CA VAL A 145 -5.53 5.66 11.51
C VAL A 145 -5.35 5.98 10.04
N THR A 146 -5.01 7.22 9.71
CA THR A 146 -4.66 7.63 8.35
C THR A 146 -3.32 8.38 8.29
N GLY A 147 -2.83 8.61 7.08
CA GLY A 147 -1.58 9.33 6.82
C GLY A 147 -0.92 8.88 5.52
N SER A 148 0.06 9.61 5.06
CA SER A 148 0.84 9.24 3.88
C SER A 148 1.71 8.00 4.17
N TYR A 149 2.30 7.92 5.36
CA TYR A 149 3.05 6.75 5.88
C TYR A 149 2.83 6.60 7.40
N GLY A 150 3.39 5.54 7.99
CA GLY A 150 3.21 5.22 9.41
C GLY A 150 1.89 4.54 9.79
N LYS A 151 0.87 4.55 8.92
CA LYS A 151 -0.47 3.97 9.20
C LYS A 151 -0.41 2.53 9.70
N THR A 152 0.21 1.65 8.93
CA THR A 152 0.27 0.22 9.23
C THR A 152 1.06 -0.04 10.50
N SER A 153 2.20 0.63 10.68
CA SER A 153 3.00 0.53 11.91
C SER A 153 2.20 1.00 13.13
N THR A 154 1.58 2.18 13.06
CA THR A 154 0.74 2.71 14.14
C THR A 154 -0.42 1.77 14.49
N LYS A 155 -1.10 1.22 13.48
CA LYS A 155 -2.17 0.22 13.68
C LYS A 155 -1.67 -1.00 14.46
N HIS A 156 -0.52 -1.56 14.08
CA HIS A 156 0.07 -2.71 14.78
C HIS A 156 0.50 -2.36 16.20
N TYR A 157 1.09 -1.19 16.41
CA TYR A 157 1.49 -0.72 17.74
C TYR A 157 0.28 -0.49 18.64
N LEU A 158 -0.75 0.18 18.13
CA LEU A 158 -2.02 0.34 18.83
C LEU A 158 -2.62 -1.00 19.23
N HIS A 159 -2.71 -1.94 18.28
CA HIS A 159 -3.26 -3.26 18.57
C HIS A 159 -2.50 -3.95 19.71
N LYS A 160 -1.16 -3.93 19.65
CA LYS A 160 -0.34 -4.55 20.69
C LYS A 160 -0.53 -3.89 22.06
N ILE A 161 -0.50 -2.56 22.10
CA ILE A 161 -0.61 -1.80 23.36
C ILE A 161 -2.02 -1.92 23.96
N LEU A 162 -3.07 -1.73 23.14
CA LEU A 162 -4.45 -1.78 23.62
C LEU A 162 -4.89 -3.19 24.03
N SER A 163 -4.25 -4.24 23.48
CA SER A 163 -4.51 -5.63 23.86
C SER A 163 -4.09 -5.97 25.30
N GLU A 164 -3.36 -5.09 26.00
CA GLU A 164 -3.07 -5.27 27.43
C GLU A 164 -4.31 -5.01 28.31
N LYS A 165 -5.38 -4.41 27.75
CA LYS A 165 -6.62 -4.11 28.49
C LYS A 165 -7.89 -4.57 27.75
N PHE A 166 -7.91 -4.52 26.42
CA PHE A 166 -9.10 -4.72 25.61
C PHE A 166 -8.97 -5.93 24.69
N ILE A 167 -10.10 -6.51 24.31
CA ILE A 167 -10.15 -7.45 23.18
C ILE A 167 -10.23 -6.61 21.90
N THR A 168 -9.12 -6.55 21.17
CA THR A 168 -8.96 -5.66 20.02
C THR A 168 -9.03 -6.41 18.70
N LEU A 169 -9.59 -5.76 17.68
CA LEU A 169 -9.48 -6.15 16.28
C LEU A 169 -8.78 -5.05 15.52
N MET A 170 -7.93 -5.38 14.56
CA MET A 170 -7.41 -4.42 13.58
C MET A 170 -7.69 -4.89 12.16
N THR A 171 -7.76 -3.96 11.20
CA THR A 171 -7.81 -4.31 9.77
C THR A 171 -6.58 -5.15 9.38
N PRO A 172 -6.75 -6.37 8.81
CA PRO A 172 -5.61 -7.24 8.51
C PRO A 172 -4.78 -6.72 7.33
N GLY A 173 -3.48 -6.95 7.35
CA GLY A 173 -2.56 -6.56 6.28
C GLY A 173 -2.71 -5.08 5.90
N SER A 174 -2.93 -4.81 4.62
CA SER A 174 -3.19 -3.48 4.07
C SER A 174 -4.65 -3.28 3.63
N PHE A 175 -5.63 -3.89 4.33
CA PHE A 175 -7.07 -3.72 4.08
C PHE A 175 -7.52 -2.32 4.54
N ASN A 176 -7.14 -1.30 3.80
CA ASN A 176 -7.32 0.11 4.14
C ASN A 176 -8.24 0.87 3.15
N THR A 177 -8.95 0.16 2.29
CA THR A 177 -10.01 0.69 1.41
C THR A 177 -11.37 0.39 2.01
N THR A 178 -12.44 1.10 1.59
CA THR A 178 -13.81 0.86 2.04
C THR A 178 -14.20 -0.61 2.00
N LEU A 179 -13.97 -1.29 0.86
CA LEU A 179 -14.28 -2.73 0.73
C LEU A 179 -13.35 -3.62 1.58
N GLY A 180 -12.11 -3.22 1.83
CA GLY A 180 -11.21 -3.91 2.76
C GLY A 180 -11.71 -3.85 4.20
N VAL A 181 -12.19 -2.66 4.62
CA VAL A 181 -12.80 -2.46 5.94
C VAL A 181 -14.12 -3.22 6.05
N VAL A 182 -14.99 -3.13 5.04
CA VAL A 182 -16.25 -3.92 4.94
C VAL A 182 -15.98 -5.41 5.11
N ARG A 183 -14.97 -5.92 4.40
CA ARG A 183 -14.58 -7.32 4.50
C ARG A 183 -14.12 -7.68 5.92
N THR A 184 -13.29 -6.84 6.53
CA THR A 184 -12.82 -7.05 7.91
C THR A 184 -13.98 -7.13 8.90
N ILE A 185 -14.94 -6.23 8.80
CA ILE A 185 -16.12 -6.21 9.66
C ILE A 185 -16.93 -7.50 9.50
N ARG A 186 -17.22 -7.91 8.26
CA ARG A 186 -18.05 -9.07 7.98
C ARG A 186 -17.39 -10.40 8.34
N GLU A 187 -16.08 -10.54 8.13
CA GLU A 187 -15.37 -11.81 8.32
C GLU A 187 -14.79 -11.94 9.75
N HIS A 188 -14.32 -10.85 10.34
CA HIS A 188 -13.50 -10.90 11.56
C HIS A 188 -14.09 -10.19 12.77
N LEU A 189 -14.96 -9.18 12.61
CA LEU A 189 -15.54 -8.48 13.75
C LEU A 189 -16.55 -9.40 14.47
N LYS A 190 -16.42 -9.49 15.80
CA LYS A 190 -17.25 -10.35 16.65
C LYS A 190 -17.81 -9.52 17.83
N PRO A 191 -18.95 -9.89 18.41
CA PRO A 191 -19.60 -9.15 19.50
C PRO A 191 -18.75 -8.93 20.76
N TYR A 192 -17.71 -9.75 20.97
CA TYR A 192 -16.82 -9.61 22.12
C TYR A 192 -15.67 -8.61 21.91
N HIS A 193 -15.45 -8.09 20.70
CA HIS A 193 -14.45 -7.06 20.48
C HIS A 193 -14.89 -5.74 21.13
N GLN A 194 -13.95 -5.10 21.79
CA GLN A 194 -14.16 -3.84 22.52
C GLN A 194 -13.57 -2.65 21.78
N VAL A 195 -12.48 -2.88 21.01
CA VAL A 195 -11.82 -1.85 20.22
C VAL A 195 -11.58 -2.37 18.79
N PHE A 196 -11.96 -1.57 17.80
CA PHE A 196 -11.67 -1.84 16.39
C PHE A 196 -10.75 -0.76 15.83
N ILE A 197 -9.56 -1.17 15.41
CA ILE A 197 -8.52 -0.28 14.84
C ILE A 197 -8.60 -0.36 13.33
N VAL A 198 -8.97 0.75 12.69
CA VAL A 198 -9.21 0.84 11.25
C VAL A 198 -8.10 1.64 10.58
N GLU A 199 -7.30 0.98 9.73
CA GLU A 199 -6.38 1.66 8.83
C GLU A 199 -7.16 2.22 7.64
N MET A 200 -7.00 3.52 7.36
CA MET A 200 -7.67 4.23 6.25
C MET A 200 -6.67 4.70 5.21
N GLY A 201 -6.70 4.09 4.04
CA GLY A 201 -5.94 4.49 2.87
C GLY A 201 -6.79 5.35 1.93
N ALA A 202 -6.14 6.23 1.19
CA ALA A 202 -6.80 7.05 0.18
C ALA A 202 -5.93 7.21 -1.06
N LYS A 203 -6.58 7.29 -2.22
CA LYS A 203 -5.97 7.62 -3.52
C LYS A 203 -6.62 8.84 -4.17
N GLN A 204 -7.73 9.32 -3.65
CA GLN A 204 -8.47 10.51 -4.10
C GLN A 204 -9.21 11.15 -2.94
N VAL A 205 -9.63 12.40 -3.12
CA VAL A 205 -10.48 13.13 -2.18
C VAL A 205 -11.81 12.39 -2.00
N GLY A 206 -12.28 12.28 -0.75
CA GLY A 206 -13.50 11.59 -0.36
C GLY A 206 -13.31 10.12 0.08
N ASP A 207 -12.14 9.52 -0.17
CA ASP A 207 -11.89 8.11 0.18
C ASP A 207 -11.89 7.87 1.71
N ILE A 208 -11.38 8.81 2.51
CA ILE A 208 -11.38 8.72 3.98
C ILE A 208 -12.77 9.00 4.52
N GLU A 209 -13.45 10.00 3.99
CA GLU A 209 -14.82 10.34 4.36
C GLU A 209 -15.77 9.14 4.16
N GLU A 210 -15.62 8.40 3.04
CA GLU A 210 -16.43 7.21 2.75
C GLU A 210 -16.23 6.13 3.83
N ILE A 211 -14.99 5.88 4.26
CA ILE A 211 -14.71 4.92 5.33
C ILE A 211 -15.25 5.45 6.67
N CYS A 212 -15.07 6.73 6.98
CA CYS A 212 -15.60 7.34 8.20
C CYS A 212 -17.14 7.23 8.30
N LYS A 213 -17.86 7.44 7.17
CA LYS A 213 -19.34 7.26 7.13
C LYS A 213 -19.77 5.81 7.40
N LEU A 214 -18.91 4.84 7.12
CA LEU A 214 -19.18 3.44 7.44
C LEU A 214 -18.97 3.16 8.94
N VAL A 215 -17.79 3.58 9.47
CA VAL A 215 -17.34 3.10 10.79
C VAL A 215 -17.61 4.08 11.94
N ASN A 216 -17.89 5.36 11.67
CA ASN A 216 -18.12 6.41 12.68
C ASN A 216 -17.05 6.39 13.79
N PRO A 217 -15.78 6.70 13.50
CA PRO A 217 -14.71 6.60 14.48
C PRO A 217 -14.89 7.64 15.60
N SER A 218 -14.57 7.27 16.86
CA SER A 218 -14.52 8.18 18.00
C SER A 218 -13.11 8.74 18.24
N ILE A 219 -12.07 8.04 17.76
CA ILE A 219 -10.68 8.44 17.89
C ILE A 219 -10.02 8.39 16.50
N GLY A 220 -9.28 9.44 16.17
CA GLY A 220 -8.56 9.57 14.91
C GLY A 220 -7.06 9.81 15.12
N ILE A 221 -6.23 9.23 14.26
CA ILE A 221 -4.79 9.50 14.20
C ILE A 221 -4.43 9.89 12.78
N ILE A 222 -3.75 11.03 12.62
CA ILE A 222 -3.10 11.45 11.37
C ILE A 222 -1.59 11.36 11.57
N THR A 223 -0.96 10.33 10.98
CA THR A 223 0.44 10.02 11.20
C THR A 223 1.40 10.90 10.40
N ALA A 224 1.01 11.25 9.18
CA ALA A 224 1.85 12.03 8.27
C ALA A 224 1.05 12.61 7.10
N VAL A 225 1.49 13.75 6.59
CA VAL A 225 1.03 14.31 5.31
C VAL A 225 2.24 14.68 4.47
N ALA A 226 2.41 13.98 3.35
CA ALA A 226 3.46 14.21 2.37
C ALA A 226 3.00 13.78 0.98
N GLU A 227 3.75 14.16 -0.04
CA GLU A 227 3.47 13.80 -1.43
C GLU A 227 3.40 12.27 -1.60
N GLN A 228 2.24 11.77 -1.95
CA GLN A 228 1.94 10.37 -2.21
C GLN A 228 0.79 10.28 -3.21
N HIS A 229 0.84 9.32 -4.16
CA HIS A 229 -0.19 9.13 -5.18
C HIS A 229 -0.50 10.43 -5.96
N MET A 230 0.54 11.20 -6.32
CA MET A 230 0.39 12.51 -6.96
C MET A 230 -0.33 12.44 -8.31
N GLU A 231 -0.31 11.28 -8.98
CA GLU A 231 -1.10 11.05 -10.21
C GLU A 231 -2.61 11.24 -10.00
N THR A 232 -3.11 11.03 -8.78
CA THR A 232 -4.55 11.07 -8.49
C THR A 232 -4.93 12.21 -7.56
N PHE A 233 -4.03 12.61 -6.67
CA PHE A 233 -4.25 13.78 -5.80
C PHE A 233 -3.91 15.11 -6.47
N HIS A 234 -2.96 15.11 -7.41
CA HIS A 234 -2.47 16.28 -8.16
C HIS A 234 -1.77 17.35 -7.31
N SER A 235 -2.05 17.47 -6.02
CA SER A 235 -1.43 18.44 -5.12
C SER A 235 -1.30 17.92 -3.68
N LEU A 236 -0.32 18.45 -2.93
CA LEU A 236 -0.16 18.19 -1.50
C LEU A 236 -1.38 18.69 -0.70
N GLU A 237 -2.01 19.78 -1.15
CA GLU A 237 -3.23 20.32 -0.54
C GLU A 237 -4.38 19.31 -0.59
N ASN A 238 -4.59 18.62 -1.71
CA ASN A 238 -5.59 17.58 -1.83
C ASN A 238 -5.25 16.37 -0.94
N VAL A 239 -3.96 16.03 -0.79
CA VAL A 239 -3.53 14.99 0.18
C VAL A 239 -3.88 15.43 1.59
N LEU A 240 -3.53 16.66 1.98
CA LEU A 240 -3.86 17.24 3.29
C LEU A 240 -5.36 17.20 3.53
N LYS A 241 -6.15 17.80 2.62
CA LYS A 241 -7.61 17.83 2.69
C LYS A 241 -8.19 16.43 2.93
N THR A 242 -7.73 15.45 2.16
CA THR A 242 -8.23 14.07 2.27
C THR A 242 -7.89 13.43 3.62
N LYS A 243 -6.67 13.62 4.14
CA LYS A 243 -6.32 13.06 5.45
C LYS A 243 -7.13 13.71 6.57
N PHE A 244 -7.43 14.99 6.44
CA PHE A 244 -8.23 15.73 7.41
C PHE A 244 -9.75 15.51 7.28
N GLU A 245 -10.24 14.78 6.27
CA GLU A 245 -11.62 14.21 6.26
C GLU A 245 -11.88 13.36 7.52
N LEU A 246 -10.85 12.70 8.06
CA LEU A 246 -10.94 12.01 9.35
C LEU A 246 -11.28 12.98 10.48
N ALA A 247 -10.54 14.10 10.58
CA ALA A 247 -10.76 15.11 11.62
C ALA A 247 -12.17 15.73 11.55
N GLU A 248 -12.68 15.96 10.34
CA GLU A 248 -14.01 16.50 10.10
C GLU A 248 -15.14 15.51 10.45
N SER A 249 -14.83 14.20 10.41
CA SER A 249 -15.78 13.12 10.67
C SER A 249 -15.88 12.73 12.16
N LEU A 250 -14.94 13.16 13.01
CA LEU A 250 -14.97 12.83 14.43
C LEU A 250 -16.08 13.57 15.18
N PRO A 251 -16.73 12.94 16.16
CA PRO A 251 -17.73 13.60 17.01
C PRO A 251 -17.09 14.64 17.94
N ALA A 252 -17.90 15.52 18.55
CA ALA A 252 -17.42 16.61 19.39
C ALA A 252 -16.69 16.13 20.66
N ASP A 253 -17.08 14.99 21.18
CA ASP A 253 -16.45 14.29 22.32
C ASP A 253 -15.31 13.35 21.90
N GLY A 254 -14.98 13.31 20.60
CA GLY A 254 -13.92 12.49 20.06
C GLY A 254 -12.52 13.06 20.29
N LEU A 255 -11.51 12.24 20.02
CA LEU A 255 -10.09 12.61 20.08
C LEU A 255 -9.42 12.53 18.70
N LEU A 256 -8.67 13.56 18.34
CA LEU A 256 -7.78 13.57 17.19
C LEU A 256 -6.32 13.73 17.66
N ALA A 257 -5.46 12.75 17.35
CA ALA A 257 -4.01 12.87 17.52
C ALA A 257 -3.35 13.16 16.16
N ILE A 258 -2.59 14.25 16.05
CA ILE A 258 -1.94 14.68 14.80
C ILE A 258 -0.44 14.89 14.97
N ASN A 259 0.33 14.40 14.01
CA ASN A 259 1.78 14.49 14.01
C ASN A 259 2.27 15.84 13.52
N ASN A 260 2.75 16.67 14.44
CA ASN A 260 3.21 18.03 14.16
C ASN A 260 4.62 18.12 13.56
N ASP A 261 5.31 16.99 13.36
CA ASP A 261 6.63 16.96 12.71
C ASP A 261 6.57 17.26 11.21
N PHE A 262 5.38 17.27 10.61
CA PHE A 262 5.17 17.51 9.18
C PHE A 262 4.73 18.93 8.91
N PRO A 263 5.47 19.71 8.07
CA PRO A 263 5.16 21.11 7.80
C PRO A 263 3.70 21.34 7.38
N ALA A 264 3.18 20.52 6.46
CA ALA A 264 1.80 20.64 6.01
C ALA A 264 0.76 20.46 7.14
N ILE A 265 1.08 19.67 8.18
CA ILE A 265 0.24 19.50 9.36
C ILE A 265 0.46 20.66 10.34
N ALA A 266 1.72 21.05 10.58
CA ALA A 266 2.09 22.11 11.51
C ALA A 266 1.46 23.45 11.12
N GLU A 267 1.44 23.77 9.83
CA GLU A 267 0.84 24.97 9.26
C GLU A 267 -0.69 24.92 9.18
N ASN A 268 -1.30 23.76 9.39
CA ASN A 268 -2.75 23.62 9.41
C ASN A 268 -3.31 24.04 10.79
N HIS A 269 -3.73 25.30 10.90
CA HIS A 269 -4.31 25.87 12.11
C HIS A 269 -5.83 25.74 12.18
N ARG A 270 -6.47 24.96 11.30
CA ARG A 270 -7.92 24.75 11.31
C ARG A 270 -8.35 24.09 12.62
N GLN A 271 -9.39 24.63 13.23
CA GLN A 271 -10.02 24.03 14.42
C GLN A 271 -11.05 22.98 14.00
N TYR A 272 -11.09 21.89 14.74
CA TYR A 272 -12.03 20.78 14.55
C TYR A 272 -12.97 20.69 15.74
N LYS A 273 -14.10 20.02 15.57
CA LYS A 273 -15.10 19.89 16.64
C LYS A 273 -14.58 19.04 17.81
N CYS A 274 -13.77 18.01 17.50
CA CYS A 274 -13.19 17.09 18.47
C CYS A 274 -11.98 17.71 19.19
N ARG A 275 -11.63 17.16 20.34
CA ARG A 275 -10.40 17.48 21.05
C ARG A 275 -9.19 17.06 20.21
N THR A 276 -8.28 18.00 19.96
CA THR A 276 -7.08 17.75 19.17
C THR A 276 -5.85 17.77 20.06
N ILE A 277 -5.01 16.73 19.96
CA ILE A 277 -3.67 16.64 20.58
C ILE A 277 -2.63 16.63 19.48
N ARG A 278 -1.74 17.62 19.50
CA ARG A 278 -0.57 17.66 18.61
C ARG A 278 0.58 16.92 19.28
N TYR A 279 1.22 16.00 18.55
CA TYR A 279 2.42 15.35 19.04
C TYR A 279 3.60 15.55 18.09
N SER A 280 4.82 15.56 18.64
CA SER A 280 6.05 15.81 17.91
C SER A 280 7.25 15.11 18.58
N GLN A 281 8.32 14.95 17.83
CA GLN A 281 9.60 14.51 18.37
C GLN A 281 10.29 15.55 19.25
N THR A 282 9.96 16.84 19.07
CA THR A 282 10.66 17.93 19.74
C THR A 282 9.74 18.72 20.67
N GLN A 283 8.76 19.44 20.15
CA GLN A 283 7.89 20.31 20.94
C GLN A 283 6.46 20.33 20.38
N ALA A 284 5.52 19.89 21.19
CA ALA A 284 4.09 19.91 20.96
C ALA A 284 3.34 19.65 22.30
N ASP A 285 2.00 19.46 22.28
CA ASP A 285 1.22 19.09 23.46
C ASP A 285 1.76 17.80 24.10
N VAL A 286 2.17 16.84 23.25
CA VAL A 286 2.87 15.60 23.64
C VAL A 286 4.15 15.48 22.84
N HIS A 287 5.28 15.26 23.49
CA HIS A 287 6.57 15.20 22.81
C HIS A 287 7.51 14.16 23.43
N LEU A 288 8.62 13.91 22.72
CA LEU A 288 9.65 12.95 23.14
C LEU A 288 10.79 13.66 23.87
N ARG A 289 11.32 12.97 24.92
CA ARG A 289 12.54 13.36 25.63
C ARG A 289 13.42 12.15 25.90
N ASN A 290 14.64 12.41 26.32
CA ASN A 290 15.58 11.41 26.88
C ASN A 290 15.74 10.18 25.96
N ILE A 291 15.80 10.38 24.62
CA ILE A 291 15.95 9.29 23.65
C ILE A 291 17.37 8.75 23.73
N SER A 292 17.51 7.47 24.00
CA SER A 292 18.80 6.75 23.98
C SER A 292 18.68 5.44 23.21
N TYR A 293 19.59 5.23 22.28
CA TYR A 293 19.68 4.04 21.45
C TYR A 293 20.71 3.05 22.01
N SER A 294 20.39 1.78 22.04
CA SER A 294 21.27 0.69 22.46
C SER A 294 21.11 -0.53 21.56
N SER A 295 21.99 -1.52 21.74
CA SER A 295 21.88 -2.82 21.06
C SER A 295 20.59 -3.60 21.41
N SER A 296 19.96 -3.27 22.55
CA SER A 296 18.70 -3.87 23.03
C SER A 296 17.45 -3.08 22.63
N GLY A 297 17.59 -1.99 21.86
CA GLY A 297 16.49 -1.14 21.42
C GLY A 297 16.61 0.31 21.86
N THR A 298 15.48 0.99 21.98
CA THR A 298 15.41 2.42 22.30
C THR A 298 14.70 2.65 23.62
N LYS A 299 15.33 3.46 24.51
CA LYS A 299 14.67 4.05 25.68
C LYS A 299 14.30 5.48 25.37
N PHE A 300 13.13 5.91 25.80
CA PHE A 300 12.62 7.26 25.55
C PHE A 300 11.55 7.62 26.59
N GLU A 301 11.28 8.89 26.73
CA GLU A 301 10.20 9.42 27.55
C GLU A 301 9.17 10.12 26.67
N VAL A 302 7.88 9.82 26.89
CA VAL A 302 6.76 10.57 26.31
C VAL A 302 6.22 11.52 27.36
N VAL A 303 6.22 12.82 27.04
CA VAL A 303 5.87 13.90 27.98
C VAL A 303 4.68 14.67 27.44
N ALA A 304 3.66 14.86 28.27
CA ALA A 304 2.54 15.77 28.09
C ALA A 304 2.52 16.78 29.25
N LYS A 305 1.58 17.73 29.19
CA LYS A 305 1.45 18.76 30.24
C LYS A 305 1.25 18.16 31.63
N ASP A 306 0.40 17.13 31.75
CA ASP A 306 -0.07 16.59 33.02
C ASP A 306 0.47 15.20 33.35
N TRP A 307 1.24 14.58 32.45
CA TRP A 307 1.82 13.24 32.64
C TRP A 307 3.10 13.04 31.84
N SER A 308 3.95 12.18 32.35
CA SER A 308 5.08 11.63 31.58
C SER A 308 5.22 10.13 31.84
N ILE A 309 5.81 9.43 30.87
CA ILE A 309 6.03 7.98 30.98
C ILE A 309 7.35 7.60 30.30
N GLU A 310 8.22 6.94 31.04
CA GLU A 310 9.44 6.34 30.49
C GLU A 310 9.12 4.98 29.88
N LEU A 311 9.58 4.77 28.65
CA LEU A 311 9.29 3.61 27.81
C LEU A 311 10.56 3.00 27.24
N GLN A 312 10.49 1.71 26.99
CA GLN A 312 11.55 0.95 26.30
C GLN A 312 10.91 0.07 25.22
N THR A 313 11.52 0.06 24.03
CA THR A 313 11.08 -0.76 22.90
C THR A 313 12.27 -1.36 22.18
N SER A 314 12.08 -2.49 21.49
CA SER A 314 13.06 -3.08 20.59
C SER A 314 13.18 -2.32 19.26
N LEU A 315 12.25 -1.42 18.97
CA LEU A 315 12.23 -0.64 17.75
C LEU A 315 13.34 0.42 17.75
N VAL A 316 13.87 0.69 16.56
CA VAL A 316 14.83 1.77 16.31
C VAL A 316 14.28 2.77 15.29
N GLY A 317 14.83 3.99 15.33
CA GLY A 317 14.46 5.05 14.40
C GLY A 317 13.36 5.97 14.94
N LYS A 318 13.57 7.28 14.75
CA LYS A 318 12.73 8.36 15.26
C LYS A 318 11.26 8.23 14.86
N TYR A 319 10.99 7.69 13.67
CA TYR A 319 9.63 7.55 13.15
C TYR A 319 8.82 6.47 13.84
N ASN A 320 9.48 5.38 14.25
CA ASN A 320 8.82 4.36 15.07
C ASN A 320 8.43 4.94 16.43
N LEU A 321 9.27 5.80 17.02
CA LEU A 321 8.96 6.48 18.26
C LEU A 321 7.78 7.45 18.09
N SER A 322 7.70 8.18 16.97
CA SER A 322 6.57 9.05 16.65
C SER A 322 5.26 8.27 16.53
N ASN A 323 5.27 7.12 15.84
CA ASN A 323 4.12 6.22 15.73
C ASN A 323 3.72 5.62 17.09
N LEU A 324 4.69 5.29 17.94
CA LEU A 324 4.46 4.84 19.33
C LEU A 324 3.84 5.95 20.17
N THR A 325 4.31 7.20 20.03
CA THR A 325 3.74 8.35 20.76
C THR A 325 2.26 8.51 20.49
N ALA A 326 1.84 8.43 19.20
CA ALA A 326 0.42 8.44 18.85
C ALA A 326 -0.34 7.30 19.53
N SER A 327 0.25 6.11 19.58
CA SER A 327 -0.37 4.93 20.20
C SER A 327 -0.49 5.08 21.72
N VAL A 328 0.51 5.70 22.38
CA VAL A 328 0.50 6.00 23.83
C VAL A 328 -0.59 7.03 24.16
N ILE A 329 -0.76 8.08 23.34
CA ILE A 329 -1.83 9.07 23.50
C ILE A 329 -3.21 8.37 23.54
N VAL A 330 -3.47 7.50 22.57
CA VAL A 330 -4.75 6.75 22.51
C VAL A 330 -4.88 5.77 23.67
N ALA A 331 -3.80 5.11 24.09
CA ALA A 331 -3.81 4.22 25.23
C ALA A 331 -4.14 4.95 26.55
N LYS A 332 -3.58 6.14 26.76
CA LYS A 332 -3.90 7.01 27.88
C LYS A 332 -5.36 7.45 27.85
N GLU A 333 -5.86 7.86 26.67
CA GLU A 333 -7.26 8.25 26.48
C GLU A 333 -8.25 7.14 26.85
N LEU A 334 -7.92 5.90 26.47
CA LEU A 334 -8.74 4.73 26.79
C LEU A 334 -8.49 4.18 28.21
N GLY A 335 -7.71 4.92 29.02
CA GLY A 335 -7.52 4.63 30.44
C GLY A 335 -6.67 3.39 30.72
N LEU A 336 -5.68 3.09 29.89
CA LEU A 336 -4.63 2.12 30.24
C LEU A 336 -3.76 2.71 31.34
N THR A 337 -3.37 1.87 32.29
CA THR A 337 -2.37 2.24 33.31
C THR A 337 -1.00 2.36 32.68
N ASP A 338 -0.10 3.10 33.33
CA ASP A 338 1.30 3.24 32.89
C ASP A 338 2.00 1.88 32.75
N GLN A 339 1.71 0.96 33.68
CA GLN A 339 2.26 -0.37 33.62
C GLN A 339 1.77 -1.17 32.40
N GLN A 340 0.50 -1.09 32.04
CA GLN A 340 -0.03 -1.72 30.83
C GLN A 340 0.60 -1.12 29.58
N ILE A 341 0.76 0.22 29.53
CA ILE A 341 1.41 0.90 28.39
C ILE A 341 2.88 0.46 28.28
N LYS A 342 3.63 0.42 29.40
CA LYS A 342 5.03 -0.05 29.41
C LYS A 342 5.16 -1.47 28.89
N ILE A 343 4.31 -2.37 29.35
CA ILE A 343 4.28 -3.77 28.90
C ILE A 343 3.93 -3.83 27.42
N GLY A 344 2.87 -3.17 26.99
CA GLY A 344 2.44 -3.15 25.59
C GLY A 344 3.55 -2.64 24.66
N VAL A 345 4.17 -1.49 24.99
CA VAL A 345 5.27 -0.90 24.20
C VAL A 345 6.51 -1.81 24.14
N SER A 346 6.87 -2.47 25.24
CA SER A 346 8.01 -3.38 25.25
C SER A 346 7.81 -4.63 24.38
N ARG A 347 6.56 -5.01 24.14
CA ARG A 347 6.15 -6.15 23.30
C ARG A 347 5.88 -5.79 21.84
N VAL A 348 6.00 -4.52 21.48
CA VAL A 348 5.81 -4.11 20.09
C VAL A 348 6.96 -4.66 19.24
N GLU A 349 6.60 -5.31 18.15
CA GLU A 349 7.52 -5.89 17.18
C GLU A 349 7.60 -5.06 15.91
N GLN A 350 8.66 -5.27 15.13
CA GLN A 350 8.82 -4.67 13.83
C GLN A 350 7.74 -5.20 12.87
N VAL A 351 7.18 -4.33 12.07
CA VAL A 351 6.21 -4.71 11.02
C VAL A 351 6.99 -5.10 9.77
N GLU A 352 6.72 -6.28 9.23
CA GLU A 352 7.40 -6.77 8.02
C GLU A 352 7.25 -5.78 6.85
N HIS A 353 8.33 -5.62 6.09
CA HIS A 353 8.42 -4.69 4.95
C HIS A 353 8.14 -3.21 5.31
N ARG A 354 8.33 -2.84 6.58
CA ARG A 354 8.16 -1.46 7.10
C ARG A 354 9.36 -1.08 7.93
N LEU A 355 10.49 -0.83 7.25
CA LEU A 355 11.76 -0.51 7.87
C LEU A 355 12.16 -1.57 8.92
N SER A 356 11.91 -2.84 8.60
CA SER A 356 12.23 -3.94 9.50
C SER A 356 13.70 -4.35 9.37
N ILE A 357 14.37 -4.50 10.51
CA ILE A 357 15.79 -4.84 10.57
C ILE A 357 15.95 -6.31 10.99
N LYS A 358 16.56 -7.11 10.13
CA LYS A 358 16.80 -8.53 10.37
C LYS A 358 18.29 -8.83 10.24
N ARG A 359 18.89 -9.42 11.26
CA ARG A 359 20.26 -9.97 11.18
C ARG A 359 20.18 -11.39 10.65
N GLN A 360 20.88 -11.65 9.57
CA GLN A 360 20.93 -12.98 8.96
C GLN A 360 22.01 -13.85 9.63
N PRO A 361 21.89 -15.20 9.59
CA PRO A 361 22.93 -16.11 10.08
C PRO A 361 24.30 -15.89 9.41
N SER A 362 24.31 -15.37 8.18
CA SER A 362 25.52 -14.97 7.43
C SER A 362 26.27 -13.78 8.04
N GLY A 363 25.73 -13.13 9.08
CA GLY A 363 26.26 -11.91 9.66
C GLY A 363 25.87 -10.62 8.92
N ILE A 364 25.09 -10.72 7.83
CA ILE A 364 24.58 -9.57 7.08
C ILE A 364 23.35 -9.01 7.81
N THR A 365 23.26 -7.69 7.90
CA THR A 365 22.05 -7.00 8.36
C THR A 365 21.19 -6.60 7.15
N VAL A 366 19.92 -6.93 7.16
CA VAL A 366 18.95 -6.54 6.15
C VAL A 366 17.97 -5.55 6.74
N ILE A 367 17.85 -4.39 6.11
CA ILE A 367 16.80 -3.40 6.35
C ILE A 367 15.79 -3.60 5.24
N ASP A 368 14.58 -4.00 5.59
CA ASP A 368 13.51 -4.31 4.64
C ASP A 368 12.41 -3.25 4.73
N ASP A 369 12.36 -2.35 3.73
CA ASP A 369 11.32 -1.36 3.50
C ASP A 369 10.70 -1.51 2.11
N ALA A 370 10.48 -2.77 1.71
CA ALA A 370 10.13 -3.16 0.36
C ALA A 370 8.62 -3.14 0.05
N PHE A 371 7.75 -2.54 0.88
CA PHE A 371 6.31 -2.58 0.63
C PHE A 371 5.83 -1.51 -0.35
N ASN A 372 6.16 -0.26 -0.11
CA ASN A 372 5.81 0.90 -0.94
C ASN A 372 6.67 2.08 -0.51
N SER A 373 7.16 2.84 -1.46
CA SER A 373 8.06 3.97 -1.21
C SER A 373 7.48 5.29 -1.68
N ASN A 374 7.93 6.35 -1.04
CA ASN A 374 7.72 7.73 -1.41
C ASN A 374 8.98 8.55 -1.03
N PRO A 375 9.18 9.79 -1.54
CA PRO A 375 10.42 10.52 -1.32
C PRO A 375 10.83 10.67 0.15
N TYR A 376 9.86 10.87 1.03
CA TYR A 376 10.14 11.05 2.46
C TYR A 376 10.44 9.71 3.15
N GLY A 377 9.68 8.65 2.87
CA GLY A 377 9.93 7.31 3.40
C GLY A 377 11.30 6.78 2.99
N ALA A 378 11.66 6.98 1.71
CA ALA A 378 12.96 6.60 1.17
C ALA A 378 14.12 7.34 1.88
N GLN A 379 13.97 8.65 2.13
CA GLN A 379 14.95 9.40 2.93
C GLN A 379 15.09 8.83 4.34
N MET A 380 13.97 8.50 4.98
CA MET A 380 13.98 7.87 6.32
C MET A 380 14.73 6.55 6.36
N ALA A 381 14.52 5.70 5.35
CA ALA A 381 15.22 4.42 5.23
C ALA A 381 16.74 4.62 5.05
N LEU A 382 17.12 5.63 4.26
CA LEU A 382 18.53 6.02 4.09
C LEU A 382 19.14 6.58 5.37
N ASP A 383 18.40 7.37 6.15
CA ASP A 383 18.87 7.89 7.44
C ASP A 383 19.15 6.75 8.42
N VAL A 384 18.27 5.73 8.45
CA VAL A 384 18.52 4.52 9.28
C VAL A 384 19.73 3.76 8.76
N LEU A 385 19.88 3.56 7.45
CA LEU A 385 21.03 2.89 6.84
C LEU A 385 22.35 3.61 7.19
N SER A 386 22.36 4.94 7.19
CA SER A 386 23.53 5.77 7.50
C SER A 386 24.04 5.56 8.93
N GLY A 387 23.21 5.10 9.84
CA GLY A 387 23.58 4.78 11.23
C GLY A 387 24.40 3.47 11.37
N PHE A 388 24.56 2.69 10.31
CA PHE A 388 25.34 1.44 10.36
C PHE A 388 26.80 1.71 9.99
N PRO A 389 27.76 1.16 10.78
CA PRO A 389 29.18 1.50 10.63
C PRO A 389 29.90 0.75 9.49
N SER A 390 29.32 -0.34 8.98
CA SER A 390 29.91 -1.18 7.94
C SER A 390 29.45 -0.81 6.54
N LYS A 391 29.93 -1.55 5.54
CA LYS A 391 29.56 -1.31 4.13
C LYS A 391 28.02 -1.35 3.95
N ARG A 392 27.46 -0.32 3.34
CA ARG A 392 26.05 -0.08 3.16
C ARG A 392 25.68 -0.22 1.69
N ILE A 393 24.71 -1.08 1.41
CA ILE A 393 24.27 -1.41 0.06
C ILE A 393 22.78 -1.09 -0.05
N VAL A 394 22.38 -0.34 -1.07
CA VAL A 394 20.98 -0.08 -1.38
C VAL A 394 20.56 -0.90 -2.59
N VAL A 395 19.41 -1.57 -2.51
CA VAL A 395 18.75 -2.28 -3.61
C VAL A 395 17.38 -1.67 -3.81
N THR A 396 17.16 -1.03 -4.95
CA THR A 396 15.88 -0.33 -5.20
C THR A 396 15.50 -0.29 -6.68
N PRO A 397 14.21 -0.41 -7.01
CA PRO A 397 13.66 -0.07 -8.33
C PRO A 397 13.23 1.40 -8.43
N GLY A 398 13.43 2.19 -7.38
CA GLY A 398 12.95 3.55 -7.28
C GLY A 398 11.45 3.66 -6.98
N MET A 399 10.91 4.85 -7.11
CA MET A 399 9.55 5.21 -6.73
C MET A 399 8.67 5.42 -7.97
N ILE A 400 7.38 5.12 -7.82
CA ILE A 400 6.35 5.26 -8.86
C ILE A 400 5.15 6.07 -8.32
N GLU A 401 4.17 6.35 -9.20
CA GLU A 401 2.95 7.10 -8.86
C GLU A 401 3.24 8.57 -8.44
N LEU A 402 4.38 9.14 -8.86
CA LEU A 402 4.77 10.53 -8.57
C LEU A 402 4.36 11.54 -9.68
N GLY A 403 3.65 11.05 -10.73
CA GLY A 403 3.22 11.88 -11.85
C GLY A 403 4.40 12.51 -12.60
N ASP A 404 4.28 13.78 -12.98
CA ASP A 404 5.31 14.50 -13.74
C ASP A 404 6.63 14.67 -12.97
N LYS A 405 6.59 14.55 -11.64
CA LYS A 405 7.78 14.64 -10.79
C LYS A 405 8.58 13.33 -10.70
N GLN A 406 8.14 12.24 -11.33
CA GLN A 406 8.73 10.91 -11.11
C GLN A 406 10.21 10.87 -11.45
N PHE A 407 10.64 11.49 -12.54
CA PHE A 407 12.06 11.54 -12.91
C PHE A 407 12.88 12.33 -11.89
N GLU A 408 12.47 13.55 -11.58
CA GLU A 408 13.18 14.44 -10.64
C GLU A 408 13.28 13.88 -9.23
N GLU A 409 12.21 13.30 -8.70
CA GLU A 409 12.22 12.71 -7.36
C GLU A 409 13.08 11.44 -7.28
N ASN A 410 13.11 10.61 -8.33
CA ASN A 410 14.02 9.47 -8.41
C ASN A 410 15.48 9.90 -8.59
N LYS A 411 15.74 11.00 -9.30
CA LYS A 411 17.08 11.59 -9.43
C LYS A 411 17.57 12.12 -8.08
N LYS A 412 16.74 12.87 -7.34
CA LYS A 412 17.04 13.31 -5.97
C LYS A 412 17.32 12.13 -5.05
N PHE A 413 16.51 11.08 -5.15
CA PHE A 413 16.72 9.85 -4.39
C PHE A 413 18.06 9.20 -4.71
N GLY A 414 18.47 9.15 -5.97
CA GLY A 414 19.81 8.71 -6.38
C GLY A 414 20.93 9.51 -5.72
N ALA A 415 20.81 10.86 -5.69
CA ALA A 415 21.78 11.72 -5.02
C ALA A 415 21.80 11.52 -3.47
N GLN A 416 20.66 11.19 -2.86
CA GLN A 416 20.58 10.84 -1.43
C GLN A 416 21.24 9.49 -1.15
N ILE A 417 21.01 8.47 -2.00
CA ILE A 417 21.67 7.17 -1.89
C ILE A 417 23.20 7.33 -1.93
N ALA A 418 23.73 8.15 -2.85
CA ALA A 418 25.16 8.38 -2.99
C ALA A 418 25.82 8.91 -1.70
N ARG A 419 25.08 9.64 -0.87
CA ARG A 419 25.55 10.18 0.43
C ARG A 419 25.41 9.17 1.59
N SER A 420 24.51 8.20 1.45
CA SER A 420 24.11 7.31 2.54
C SER A 420 24.64 5.89 2.38
N ALA A 421 25.01 5.48 1.17
CA ALA A 421 25.42 4.11 0.86
C ALA A 421 26.74 4.07 0.10
N ASP A 422 27.43 2.93 0.20
CA ASP A 422 28.71 2.69 -0.44
C ASP A 422 28.53 2.01 -1.83
N ILE A 423 27.42 1.31 -2.04
CA ILE A 423 27.06 0.63 -3.31
C ILE A 423 25.54 0.78 -3.54
N ALA A 424 25.16 1.00 -4.79
CA ALA A 424 23.78 1.03 -5.24
C ALA A 424 23.51 -0.01 -6.33
N ILE A 425 22.45 -0.82 -6.13
CA ILE A 425 21.93 -1.75 -7.13
C ILE A 425 20.54 -1.27 -7.53
N VAL A 426 20.45 -0.70 -8.73
CA VAL A 426 19.18 -0.22 -9.31
C VAL A 426 18.52 -1.38 -10.03
N VAL A 427 17.30 -1.71 -9.61
CA VAL A 427 16.56 -2.85 -10.15
C VAL A 427 15.54 -2.37 -11.18
N ASN A 428 15.48 -3.03 -12.36
CA ASN A 428 14.55 -2.66 -13.41
C ASN A 428 14.95 -1.39 -14.19
N LYS A 429 14.29 -1.15 -15.32
CA LYS A 429 14.60 -0.01 -16.22
C LYS A 429 13.72 1.22 -15.99
N VAL A 430 12.62 1.09 -15.22
CA VAL A 430 11.59 2.15 -15.13
C VAL A 430 12.16 3.47 -14.62
N ASN A 431 12.98 3.43 -13.56
CA ASN A 431 13.59 4.62 -12.96
C ASN A 431 15.12 4.60 -13.01
N ALA A 432 15.71 3.63 -13.75
CA ALA A 432 17.16 3.43 -13.74
C ALA A 432 17.94 4.66 -14.19
N ASP A 433 17.49 5.32 -15.25
CA ASP A 433 18.19 6.49 -15.79
C ASP A 433 18.19 7.65 -14.79
N ALA A 434 17.03 7.95 -14.17
CA ALA A 434 16.91 9.01 -13.17
C ALA A 434 17.78 8.73 -11.94
N ILE A 435 17.70 7.50 -11.39
CA ILE A 435 18.47 7.14 -10.19
C ILE A 435 19.97 7.15 -10.47
N THR A 436 20.42 6.58 -11.61
CA THR A 436 21.84 6.54 -11.95
C THR A 436 22.41 7.93 -12.24
N GLU A 437 21.62 8.84 -12.82
CA GLU A 437 22.00 10.24 -12.97
C GLU A 437 22.19 10.89 -11.59
N GLY A 438 21.23 10.73 -10.69
CA GLY A 438 21.31 11.25 -9.32
C GLY A 438 22.48 10.66 -8.52
N LEU A 439 22.77 9.35 -8.65
CA LEU A 439 23.92 8.71 -8.01
C LEU A 439 25.24 9.35 -8.43
N ARG A 440 25.43 9.62 -9.74
CA ARG A 440 26.61 10.29 -10.29
C ARG A 440 26.72 11.73 -9.80
N GLU A 441 25.64 12.48 -9.84
CA GLU A 441 25.61 13.85 -9.32
C GLU A 441 25.89 13.92 -7.82
N GLY A 442 25.46 12.88 -7.06
CA GLY A 442 25.76 12.73 -5.64
C GLY A 442 27.20 12.31 -5.34
N GLY A 443 28.02 12.03 -6.39
CA GLY A 443 29.44 11.71 -6.26
C GLY A 443 29.76 10.22 -6.12
N MET A 444 28.80 9.31 -6.38
CA MET A 444 29.09 7.87 -6.33
C MET A 444 29.91 7.43 -7.57
N ASP A 445 30.98 6.68 -7.32
CA ASP A 445 31.83 6.12 -8.39
C ASP A 445 31.03 5.14 -9.27
N ASN A 446 31.24 5.20 -10.59
CA ASN A 446 30.55 4.34 -11.55
C ASN A 446 30.74 2.84 -11.28
N SER A 447 31.88 2.43 -10.71
CA SER A 447 32.14 1.02 -10.34
C SER A 447 31.24 0.53 -9.21
N LYS A 448 30.63 1.43 -8.43
CA LYS A 448 29.72 1.16 -7.32
C LYS A 448 28.25 1.25 -7.71
N ILE A 449 27.95 1.65 -8.95
CA ILE A 449 26.60 1.75 -9.50
C ILE A 449 26.32 0.53 -10.36
N MET A 450 25.37 -0.29 -9.96
CA MET A 450 25.01 -1.52 -10.67
C MET A 450 23.55 -1.45 -11.10
N VAL A 451 23.25 -1.88 -12.32
CA VAL A 451 21.87 -1.96 -12.82
C VAL A 451 21.52 -3.42 -13.10
N ALA A 452 20.50 -3.92 -12.43
CA ALA A 452 19.99 -5.27 -12.57
C ALA A 452 18.64 -5.27 -13.28
N LYS A 453 18.42 -6.24 -14.16
CA LYS A 453 17.15 -6.36 -14.93
C LYS A 453 15.95 -6.70 -14.03
N ASN A 454 16.20 -7.42 -12.94
CA ASN A 454 15.20 -7.89 -11.99
C ASN A 454 15.85 -8.22 -10.65
N LEU A 455 15.02 -8.54 -9.65
CA LEU A 455 15.49 -8.87 -8.30
C LEU A 455 16.38 -10.12 -8.26
N PHE A 456 16.19 -11.10 -9.14
CA PHE A 456 17.03 -12.31 -9.21
C PHE A 456 18.47 -11.96 -9.61
N GLU A 457 18.64 -11.10 -10.62
CA GLU A 457 19.96 -10.61 -11.02
C GLU A 457 20.59 -9.76 -9.92
N ALA A 458 19.80 -8.89 -9.28
CA ALA A 458 20.27 -8.10 -8.13
C ALA A 458 20.75 -9.00 -6.99
N THR A 459 20.02 -10.08 -6.66
CA THR A 459 20.45 -11.06 -5.66
C THR A 459 21.73 -11.77 -6.05
N THR A 460 21.89 -12.09 -7.34
CA THR A 460 23.14 -12.69 -7.85
C THR A 460 24.32 -11.75 -7.71
N ILE A 461 24.13 -10.46 -7.94
CA ILE A 461 25.15 -9.42 -7.72
C ILE A 461 25.47 -9.32 -6.22
N LEU A 462 24.46 -9.20 -5.37
CA LEU A 462 24.62 -9.12 -3.92
C LEU A 462 25.45 -10.26 -3.36
N ASN A 463 25.16 -11.51 -3.76
CA ASN A 463 25.88 -12.69 -3.29
C ASN A 463 27.38 -12.67 -3.65
N LYS A 464 27.79 -11.88 -4.64
CA LYS A 464 29.21 -11.74 -5.04
C LYS A 464 29.93 -10.63 -4.29
N ILE A 465 29.20 -9.59 -3.85
CA ILE A 465 29.82 -8.37 -3.29
C ILE A 465 29.60 -8.19 -1.80
N SER A 466 28.60 -8.86 -1.21
CA SER A 466 28.30 -8.73 0.21
C SER A 466 29.13 -9.70 1.07
N ALA A 467 29.46 -9.26 2.26
CA ALA A 467 30.22 -10.00 3.26
C ALA A 467 29.56 -9.88 4.66
N ALA A 468 29.98 -10.73 5.58
CA ALA A 468 29.52 -10.62 6.97
C ALA A 468 29.86 -9.23 7.55
N GLY A 469 28.90 -8.64 8.23
CA GLY A 469 28.98 -7.27 8.75
C GLY A 469 28.32 -6.22 7.84
N ASP A 470 28.11 -6.49 6.56
CA ASP A 470 27.47 -5.54 5.65
C ASP A 470 26.01 -5.30 6.00
N THR A 471 25.50 -4.11 5.63
CA THR A 471 24.08 -3.74 5.77
C THR A 471 23.46 -3.49 4.41
N ILE A 472 22.35 -4.17 4.14
CA ILE A 472 21.62 -4.10 2.87
C ILE A 472 20.25 -3.50 3.13
N LEU A 473 19.92 -2.39 2.46
CA LEU A 473 18.58 -1.81 2.43
C LEU A 473 17.87 -2.25 1.15
N TYR A 474 16.73 -2.92 1.32
CA TYR A 474 15.76 -3.11 0.24
C TYR A 474 14.71 -2.01 0.36
N GLU A 475 14.73 -1.07 -0.58
CA GLU A 475 13.83 0.08 -0.62
C GLU A 475 12.88 -0.06 -1.81
N ASN A 476 11.60 -0.24 -1.52
CA ASN A 476 10.51 -0.47 -2.47
C ASN A 476 10.53 -1.81 -3.20
N ASP A 477 9.36 -2.25 -3.67
CA ASP A 477 9.15 -3.33 -4.65
C ASP A 477 8.05 -2.92 -5.64
N LEU A 478 8.36 -2.92 -6.93
CA LEU A 478 7.39 -2.52 -7.94
C LEU A 478 6.38 -3.63 -8.23
N PRO A 479 5.09 -3.26 -8.44
CA PRO A 479 4.09 -4.16 -8.99
C PRO A 479 4.49 -4.71 -10.36
N ASP A 480 4.02 -5.93 -10.69
CA ASP A 480 4.37 -6.63 -11.95
C ASP A 480 4.06 -5.84 -13.23
N MET A 481 3.12 -4.90 -13.17
CA MET A 481 2.77 -4.05 -14.31
C MET A 481 3.88 -3.06 -14.70
N PHE A 482 4.86 -2.82 -13.83
CA PHE A 482 6.02 -1.95 -14.07
C PHE A 482 7.33 -2.73 -14.32
N LYS A 483 7.25 -4.04 -14.51
CA LYS A 483 8.41 -4.93 -14.74
C LYS A 483 8.61 -5.31 -16.19
#